data_c692bd6adb620959f6015eb46ec1c88a
#
_entry.id   c692bd6adb620959f6015eb46ec1c88a
#
_cell.length_a   1.000
_cell.length_b   1.000
_cell.length_c   1.000
_cell.angle_alpha   90.00
_cell.angle_beta   90.00
_cell.angle_gamma   90.00
#
_symmetry.space_group_name_H-M   'P 1'
#
loop_
_entity.id
_entity.type
_entity.pdbx_description
1 polymer ?
#
loop_
_entity_poly.entity_id
_entity_poly.type
_entity_poly.pdbx_seq_one_letter_code
_entity_poly.pdbx_strand_id
1 'polypeptide(L)'
;MIQLLYIDLFCGAGGTSTGVNEARLNGEQCAKVIACVNHDPKAIASHAANHPGALHFTEDIRTLNLTPLIQRIKACRHENQQALIVLWASLECTNFSRAKGGQPRDADSRTLAEHLYRYIEAIDPDFIQIENVEEFMS
;
A
#
# COMPACT_ATOMS: atom_id res chain seq x y z
N MET A 1 -4.17 17.36 13.55
CA MET A 1 -3.33 17.59 12.35
C MET A 1 -2.84 16.27 11.79
N ILE A 2 -3.02 16.06 10.51
CA ILE A 2 -2.51 14.86 9.85
C ILE A 2 -1.00 14.98 9.71
N GLN A 3 -0.28 14.01 10.26
CA GLN A 3 1.18 13.97 10.24
C GLN A 3 1.73 12.93 9.27
N LEU A 4 0.95 11.89 8.98
CA LEU A 4 1.38 10.79 8.10
C LEU A 4 0.32 10.53 7.03
N LEU A 5 0.77 10.46 5.78
CA LEU A 5 -0.06 10.09 4.63
C LEU A 5 0.43 8.75 4.11
N TYR A 6 -0.44 7.75 4.12
CA TYR A 6 -0.11 6.36 3.76
C TYR A 6 -0.58 6.02 2.36
N ILE A 7 0.30 5.35 1.62
CA ILE A 7 -0.05 4.63 0.40
C ILE A 7 0.01 3.15 0.75
N ASP A 8 -1.12 2.44 0.62
CA ASP A 8 -1.27 1.05 1.03
C ASP A 8 -1.25 0.14 -0.21
N LEU A 9 -0.10 -0.46 -0.48
CA LEU A 9 0.05 -1.41 -1.58
C LEU A 9 -0.34 -2.81 -1.11
N PHE A 10 -1.03 -3.55 -1.98
CA PHE A 10 -1.61 -4.86 -1.65
C PHE A 10 -2.61 -4.76 -0.49
N CYS A 11 -3.47 -3.75 -0.55
CA CYS A 11 -4.30 -3.35 0.59
C CYS A 11 -5.34 -4.36 1.05
N GLY A 12 -5.68 -5.36 0.24
CA GLY A 12 -6.71 -6.33 0.59
C GLY A 12 -8.03 -5.66 0.96
N ALA A 13 -8.69 -6.17 2.00
CA ALA A 13 -9.97 -5.63 2.46
C ALA A 13 -9.84 -4.40 3.36
N GLY A 14 -8.62 -4.02 3.74
CA GLY A 14 -8.39 -2.75 4.41
C GLY A 14 -8.05 -2.80 5.89
N GLY A 15 -7.51 -3.92 6.40
CA GLY A 15 -7.12 -4.02 7.80
C GLY A 15 -6.08 -2.98 8.21
N THR A 16 -5.02 -2.85 7.42
CA THR A 16 -3.98 -1.84 7.65
C THR A 16 -4.57 -0.43 7.55
N SER A 17 -5.37 -0.17 6.52
CA SER A 17 -5.99 1.13 6.31
C SER A 17 -6.91 1.52 7.48
N THR A 18 -7.64 0.56 8.03
CA THR A 18 -8.49 0.82 9.20
C THR A 18 -7.64 1.26 10.39
N GLY A 19 -6.56 0.53 10.67
CA GLY A 19 -5.65 0.89 11.76
C GLY A 19 -5.05 2.28 11.59
N VAL A 20 -4.62 2.60 10.37
CA VAL A 20 -4.05 3.91 10.07
C VAL A 20 -5.08 5.03 10.28
N ASN A 21 -6.28 4.88 9.73
CA ASN A 21 -7.30 5.91 9.83
C ASN A 21 -7.85 6.09 11.24
N GLU A 22 -7.76 5.07 12.08
CA GLU A 22 -8.18 5.14 13.48
C GLU A 22 -7.10 5.66 14.42
N ALA A 23 -5.86 5.77 13.96
CA ALA A 23 -4.76 6.25 14.79
C ALA A 23 -5.01 7.67 15.28
N ARG A 24 -4.72 7.90 16.55
CA ARG A 24 -4.92 9.20 17.19
C ARG A 24 -3.66 9.61 17.95
N LEU A 25 -3.42 10.92 17.93
CA LEU A 25 -2.39 11.54 18.74
C LEU A 25 -3.05 12.72 19.46
N ASN A 26 -3.00 12.71 20.80
CA ASN A 26 -3.67 13.73 21.60
C ASN A 26 -5.18 13.87 21.26
N GLY A 27 -5.83 12.73 20.95
CA GLY A 27 -7.27 12.70 20.64
C GLY A 27 -7.63 13.08 19.22
N GLU A 28 -6.67 13.47 18.38
CA GLU A 28 -6.91 13.87 17.01
C GLU A 28 -6.37 12.82 16.03
N GLN A 29 -7.03 12.70 14.87
CA GLN A 29 -6.52 11.85 13.80
C GLN A 29 -5.15 12.35 13.35
N CYS A 30 -4.17 11.45 13.33
CA CYS A 30 -2.79 11.82 12.98
C CYS A 30 -2.29 11.18 11.67
N ALA A 31 -3.00 10.18 11.15
CA ALA A 31 -2.61 9.47 9.95
C ALA A 31 -3.81 9.22 9.05
N LYS A 32 -3.58 9.16 7.74
CA LYS A 32 -4.64 8.98 6.77
C LYS A 32 -4.13 8.15 5.59
N VAL A 33 -4.92 7.17 5.16
CA VAL A 33 -4.65 6.45 3.91
C VAL A 33 -5.22 7.28 2.77
N ILE A 34 -4.37 7.64 1.82
CA ILE A 34 -4.77 8.50 0.69
C ILE A 34 -4.90 7.73 -0.62
N ALA A 35 -4.27 6.56 -0.72
CA ALA A 35 -4.35 5.72 -1.91
C ALA A 35 -4.09 4.27 -1.55
N CYS A 36 -4.71 3.36 -2.29
CA CYS A 36 -4.51 1.92 -2.11
C CYS A 36 -4.59 1.21 -3.45
N VAL A 37 -3.82 0.13 -3.53
CA VAL A 37 -3.67 -0.65 -4.76
C VAL A 37 -3.86 -2.13 -4.43
N ASN A 38 -4.69 -2.80 -5.21
CA ASN A 38 -4.81 -4.26 -5.18
C ASN A 38 -5.30 -4.73 -6.54
N HIS A 39 -4.89 -5.91 -6.95
CA HIS A 39 -5.32 -6.46 -8.24
C HIS A 39 -6.72 -7.09 -8.18
N ASP A 40 -7.21 -7.42 -6.99
CA ASP A 40 -8.51 -8.07 -6.80
C ASP A 40 -9.64 -7.05 -6.71
N PRO A 41 -10.57 -7.05 -7.69
CA PRO A 41 -11.70 -6.11 -7.67
C PRO A 41 -12.59 -6.24 -6.44
N LYS A 42 -12.73 -7.45 -5.89
CA LYS A 42 -13.56 -7.67 -4.70
C LYS A 42 -12.92 -7.04 -3.47
N ALA A 43 -11.61 -7.18 -3.33
CA ALA A 43 -10.87 -6.53 -2.24
C ALA A 43 -11.00 -5.02 -2.33
N ILE A 44 -10.82 -4.46 -3.52
CA ILE A 44 -10.93 -3.01 -3.73
C ILE A 44 -12.37 -2.52 -3.45
N ALA A 45 -13.39 -3.26 -3.88
CA ALA A 45 -14.77 -2.87 -3.61
C ALA A 45 -15.04 -2.81 -2.10
N SER A 46 -14.58 -3.80 -1.35
CA SER A 46 -14.71 -3.82 0.11
C SER A 46 -13.93 -2.67 0.76
N HIS A 47 -12.71 -2.45 0.30
CA HIS A 47 -11.86 -1.38 0.81
C HIS A 47 -12.50 0.00 0.55
N ALA A 48 -13.01 0.22 -0.65
CA ALA A 48 -13.64 1.49 -1.02
C ALA A 48 -14.90 1.77 -0.19
N ALA A 49 -15.67 0.72 0.13
CA ALA A 49 -16.86 0.88 0.97
C ALA A 49 -16.51 1.32 2.38
N ASN A 50 -15.38 0.84 2.92
CA ASN A 50 -14.94 1.15 4.28
C ASN A 50 -14.02 2.37 4.35
N HIS A 51 -13.39 2.74 3.25
CA HIS A 51 -12.43 3.86 3.20
C HIS A 51 -12.67 4.73 1.98
N PRO A 52 -13.83 5.42 1.91
CA PRO A 52 -14.20 6.19 0.71
C PRO A 52 -13.31 7.41 0.47
N GLY A 53 -12.54 7.84 1.46
CA GLY A 53 -11.65 8.99 1.31
C GLY A 53 -10.33 8.69 0.61
N ALA A 54 -10.03 7.42 0.33
CA ALA A 54 -8.80 7.04 -0.38
C ALA A 54 -9.06 6.87 -1.87
N LEU A 55 -8.04 7.12 -2.69
CA LEU A 55 -8.09 6.81 -4.11
C LEU A 55 -7.77 5.32 -4.29
N HIS A 56 -8.59 4.62 -5.07
CA HIS A 56 -8.49 3.17 -5.23
C HIS A 56 -8.05 2.80 -6.63
N PHE A 57 -7.07 1.89 -6.72
CA PHE A 57 -6.58 1.33 -7.97
C PHE A 57 -6.77 -0.18 -7.97
N THR A 58 -7.59 -0.67 -8.91
CA THR A 58 -7.77 -2.11 -9.12
C THR A 58 -6.85 -2.53 -10.27
N GLU A 59 -5.57 -2.66 -9.97
CA GLU A 59 -4.56 -2.96 -10.99
C GLU A 59 -3.41 -3.75 -10.40
N ASP A 60 -2.64 -4.36 -11.32
CA ASP A 60 -1.42 -5.05 -10.96
C ASP A 60 -0.35 -4.01 -10.60
N ILE A 61 0.29 -4.22 -9.46
CA ILE A 61 1.36 -3.36 -8.95
C ILE A 61 2.48 -3.20 -9.98
N ARG A 62 2.74 -4.24 -10.78
CA ARG A 62 3.83 -4.24 -11.76
C ARG A 62 3.59 -3.30 -12.94
N THR A 63 2.33 -3.08 -13.29
CA THR A 63 1.95 -2.38 -14.51
C THR A 63 1.19 -1.08 -14.28
N LEU A 64 0.84 -0.76 -13.04
CA LEU A 64 0.09 0.44 -12.72
C LEU A 64 0.81 1.70 -13.24
N ASN A 65 0.07 2.55 -13.96
CA ASN A 65 0.55 3.87 -14.31
C ASN A 65 0.60 4.73 -13.04
N LEU A 66 1.78 5.18 -12.67
CA LEU A 66 1.99 5.91 -11.41
C LEU A 66 1.57 7.38 -11.46
N THR A 67 1.31 7.93 -12.64
CA THR A 67 0.98 9.35 -12.75
C THR A 67 -0.22 9.77 -11.90
N PRO A 68 -1.37 9.06 -11.93
CA PRO A 68 -2.50 9.44 -11.06
C PRO A 68 -2.17 9.33 -9.58
N LEU A 69 -1.36 8.34 -9.19
CA LEU A 69 -0.93 8.17 -7.80
C LEU A 69 -0.06 9.35 -7.35
N ILE A 70 0.90 9.74 -8.17
CA ILE A 70 1.77 10.88 -7.87
C ILE A 70 0.96 12.17 -7.76
N GLN A 71 0.00 12.36 -8.64
CA GLN A 71 -0.89 13.54 -8.59
C GLN A 71 -1.70 13.57 -7.29
N ARG A 72 -2.20 12.40 -6.85
CA ARG A 72 -2.94 12.29 -5.59
C ARG A 72 -2.07 12.66 -4.41
N ILE A 73 -0.82 12.17 -4.38
CA ILE A 73 0.13 12.47 -3.31
C ILE A 73 0.41 13.98 -3.25
N LYS A 74 0.64 14.60 -4.41
CA LYS A 74 0.89 16.05 -4.47
C LYS A 74 -0.30 16.85 -3.94
N ALA A 75 -1.52 16.47 -4.31
CA ALA A 75 -2.73 17.14 -3.85
C ALA A 75 -2.88 17.03 -2.33
N CYS A 76 -2.67 15.82 -1.78
CA CYS A 76 -2.78 15.60 -0.34
C CYS A 76 -1.68 16.32 0.44
N ARG A 77 -0.47 16.39 -0.11
CA ARG A 77 0.63 17.14 0.49
C ARG A 77 0.34 18.64 0.52
N HIS A 78 -0.30 19.15 -0.53
CA HIS A 78 -0.67 20.56 -0.57
C HIS A 78 -1.63 20.91 0.58
N GLU A 79 -2.56 20.00 0.90
CA GLU A 79 -3.49 20.19 1.99
C GLU A 79 -2.87 19.93 3.37
N ASN A 80 -1.80 19.14 3.43
CA ASN A 80 -1.14 18.72 4.67
C ASN A 80 0.37 18.90 4.52
N GLN A 81 0.82 20.14 4.46
CA GLN A 81 2.19 20.48 4.05
C GLN A 81 3.29 19.90 4.93
N GLN A 82 3.00 19.63 6.18
CA GLN A 82 3.99 19.06 7.10
C GLN A 82 3.91 17.54 7.23
N ALA A 83 2.97 16.92 6.52
CA ALA A 83 2.81 15.48 6.60
C ALA A 83 3.94 14.74 5.87
N LEU A 84 4.33 13.61 6.43
CA LEU A 84 5.31 12.71 5.84
C LEU A 84 4.59 11.61 5.07
N ILE A 85 5.25 11.09 4.04
CA ILE A 85 4.70 10.03 3.20
C ILE A 85 5.22 8.69 3.66
N VAL A 86 4.31 7.75 3.89
CA VAL A 86 4.62 6.36 4.23
C VAL A 86 4.14 5.43 3.12
N LEU A 87 5.06 4.67 2.57
CA LEU A 87 4.74 3.61 1.62
C LEU A 87 4.66 2.30 2.38
N TRP A 88 3.45 1.74 2.47
CA TRP A 88 3.20 0.46 3.15
C TRP A 88 2.96 -0.61 2.09
N ALA A 89 3.67 -1.73 2.20
CA ALA A 89 3.50 -2.86 1.29
C ALA A 89 3.36 -4.16 2.07
N SER A 90 2.18 -4.76 2.01
CA SER A 90 1.93 -6.11 2.52
C SER A 90 2.09 -7.07 1.34
N LEU A 91 3.31 -7.53 1.10
CA LEU A 91 3.63 -8.34 -0.07
C LEU A 91 2.85 -9.66 -0.05
N GLU A 92 2.34 -10.02 -1.22
CA GLU A 92 1.64 -11.30 -1.36
C GLU A 92 2.63 -12.45 -1.15
N CYS A 93 2.23 -13.38 -0.30
CA CYS A 93 3.08 -14.50 0.07
C CYS A 93 2.66 -15.83 -0.56
N THR A 94 1.63 -15.82 -1.42
CA THR A 94 1.08 -17.06 -1.98
C THR A 94 2.11 -17.91 -2.70
N ASN A 95 3.08 -17.29 -3.35
CA ASN A 95 4.15 -18.01 -4.05
C ASN A 95 5.35 -18.33 -3.16
N PHE A 96 5.33 -17.89 -1.92
CA PHE A 96 6.40 -18.11 -0.94
C PHE A 96 5.93 -18.94 0.26
N SER A 97 4.60 -19.14 0.38
CA SER A 97 4.00 -19.86 1.50
C SER A 97 4.22 -21.37 1.39
N ARG A 98 4.45 -22.03 2.52
CA ARG A 98 4.50 -23.49 2.62
C ARG A 98 3.18 -24.14 2.27
N ALA A 99 2.09 -23.42 2.32
CA ALA A 99 0.77 -23.93 1.94
C ALA A 99 0.70 -24.38 0.48
N LYS A 100 1.64 -23.95 -0.35
CA LYS A 100 1.76 -24.41 -1.73
C LYS A 100 2.58 -25.70 -1.85
N GLY A 101 2.89 -26.38 -0.76
CA GLY A 101 3.57 -27.67 -0.78
C GLY A 101 4.98 -27.65 -1.33
N GLY A 102 5.67 -26.52 -1.25
CA GLY A 102 7.03 -26.38 -1.72
C GLY A 102 7.17 -26.36 -3.24
N GLN A 103 6.09 -26.21 -3.99
CA GLN A 103 6.13 -26.12 -5.44
C GLN A 103 6.96 -24.91 -5.91
N PRO A 104 7.64 -25.04 -7.07
CA PRO A 104 8.38 -23.92 -7.64
C PRO A 104 7.48 -22.71 -7.80
N ARG A 105 8.00 -21.56 -7.45
CA ARG A 105 7.28 -20.32 -7.56
C ARG A 105 7.42 -19.75 -8.96
N ASP A 106 6.40 -19.01 -9.38
CA ASP A 106 6.49 -18.20 -10.57
C ASP A 106 7.65 -17.20 -10.39
N ALA A 107 8.53 -17.12 -11.37
CA ALA A 107 9.65 -16.18 -11.33
C ALA A 107 9.17 -14.73 -11.18
N ASP A 108 8.05 -14.39 -11.82
CA ASP A 108 7.46 -13.04 -11.71
C ASP A 108 7.02 -12.70 -10.30
N SER A 109 6.61 -13.70 -9.52
CA SER A 109 6.17 -13.47 -8.14
C SER A 109 7.31 -13.02 -7.23
N ARG A 110 8.53 -13.46 -7.51
CA ARG A 110 9.70 -13.01 -6.77
C ARG A 110 10.04 -11.57 -7.11
N THR A 111 9.79 -11.15 -8.33
CA THR A 111 10.07 -9.79 -8.76
C THR A 111 9.07 -8.76 -8.23
N LEU A 112 7.98 -9.19 -7.58
CA LEU A 112 7.04 -8.25 -6.98
C LEU A 112 7.72 -7.32 -5.99
N ALA A 113 8.63 -7.85 -5.17
CA ALA A 113 9.41 -7.02 -4.25
C ALA A 113 10.29 -6.03 -5.01
N GLU A 114 10.85 -6.45 -6.15
CA GLU A 114 11.68 -5.59 -6.98
C GLU A 114 10.87 -4.47 -7.61
N HIS A 115 9.60 -4.72 -7.95
CA HIS A 115 8.73 -3.70 -8.53
C HIS A 115 8.43 -2.57 -7.54
N LEU A 116 8.64 -2.78 -6.24
CA LEU A 116 8.52 -1.70 -5.27
C LEU A 116 9.50 -0.57 -5.53
N TYR A 117 10.66 -0.86 -6.09
CA TYR A 117 11.65 0.19 -6.39
C TYR A 117 11.09 1.26 -7.33
N ARG A 118 10.22 0.86 -8.25
CA ARG A 118 9.55 1.80 -9.15
C ARG A 118 8.70 2.81 -8.37
N TYR A 119 8.00 2.32 -7.34
CA TYR A 119 7.19 3.17 -6.46
C TYR A 119 8.07 4.05 -5.58
N ILE A 120 9.14 3.49 -5.05
CA ILE A 120 10.07 4.21 -4.18
C ILE A 120 10.70 5.37 -4.96
N GLU A 121 11.16 5.12 -6.18
CA GLU A 121 11.75 6.18 -7.00
C GLU A 121 10.75 7.26 -7.38
N ALA A 122 9.53 6.87 -7.74
CA ALA A 122 8.51 7.81 -8.19
C ALA A 122 7.92 8.62 -7.05
N ILE A 123 7.72 8.01 -5.89
CA ILE A 123 7.05 8.62 -4.73
C ILE A 123 8.03 9.36 -3.83
N ASP A 124 9.25 8.84 -3.72
CA ASP A 124 10.26 9.33 -2.77
C ASP A 124 9.68 9.43 -1.35
N PRO A 125 9.23 8.30 -0.76
CA PRO A 125 8.57 8.32 0.53
C PRO A 125 9.56 8.63 1.65
N ASP A 126 9.05 9.19 2.74
CA ASP A 126 9.85 9.43 3.94
C ASP A 126 10.08 8.14 4.73
N PHE A 127 9.11 7.23 4.70
CA PHE A 127 9.21 5.92 5.36
C PHE A 127 8.68 4.83 4.43
N ILE A 128 9.31 3.66 4.54
CA ILE A 128 8.89 2.46 3.83
C ILE A 128 8.68 1.37 4.86
N GLN A 129 7.47 0.79 4.89
CA GLN A 129 7.13 -0.31 5.77
C GLN A 129 6.72 -1.51 4.93
N ILE A 130 7.38 -2.63 5.12
CA ILE A 130 7.13 -3.85 4.38
C ILE A 130 6.75 -4.95 5.35
N GLU A 131 5.59 -5.55 5.13
CA GLU A 131 5.16 -6.74 5.83
C GLU A 131 5.31 -7.93 4.90
N ASN A 132 5.91 -9.01 5.38
CA ASN A 132 6.07 -10.22 4.59
C ASN A 132 6.04 -11.45 5.51
N VAL A 133 6.07 -12.64 4.92
CA VAL A 133 6.16 -13.89 5.66
C VAL A 133 7.60 -14.38 5.70
N GLU A 134 7.90 -15.26 6.67
CA GLU A 134 9.24 -15.81 6.83
C GLU A 134 9.80 -16.41 5.53
N GLU A 135 8.97 -17.13 4.82
CA GLU A 135 9.36 -17.78 3.56
C GLU A 135 9.77 -16.77 2.47
N PHE A 136 9.30 -15.54 2.57
CA PHE A 136 9.70 -14.49 1.64
C PHE A 136 11.17 -14.10 1.83
N MET A 137 11.64 -14.13 3.07
CA MET A 137 12.98 -13.71 3.43
C MET A 137 14.03 -14.83 3.26
N SER A 138 13.59 -16.08 3.20
CA SER A 138 14.48 -17.23 3.00
C SER A 138 14.70 -17.59 1.50
#